data_883f46c040a6c3e99717ba03b5f8c2dd
#
_entry.id   883f46c040a6c3e99717ba03b5f8c2dd
#
_cell.length_a   1.000
_cell.length_b   1.000
_cell.length_c   1.000
_cell.angle_alpha   90.00
_cell.angle_beta   90.00
_cell.angle_gamma   90.00
#
_symmetry.space_group_name_H-M   'P 1'
#
loop_
_entity.id
_entity.type
_entity.pdbx_description
1 polymer ?
#
loop_
_entity_poly.entity_id
_entity_poly.type
_entity_poly.pdbx_seq_one_letter_code
_entity_poly.pdbx_strand_id
1 'polypeptide(L)'
;MDKVLFLNRATDISVSTVSAFFSKLMNKGNISTCAQYHFPNSFHQKLWRILGLVGYSGNLWLGDWKKNLSSYSIIIVCATKNKDVIKYLCKNKQPGQRIILWYWNPAFCCIDPELVKNWGCELWSFDANDCDKYNMFYNTTYYFKDLQLPKSKKEKVDVFFCGLSKGRNSFLFTIQNRVEKMQLVPYFHIVDEQLPIEEQKPRLSYQENLEYISSCKAVLDILQEGQDGMTLRVMEALFFQKKLITNQLS
;
A
#
# COMPACT_ATOMS: atom_id res chain seq x y z
N MET A 1 -18.24 -8.14 -20.23
CA MET A 1 -17.18 -7.34 -19.60
C MET A 1 -16.84 -8.01 -18.28
N ASP A 2 -15.56 -8.32 -18.06
CA ASP A 2 -15.12 -9.01 -16.85
C ASP A 2 -15.38 -8.19 -15.59
N LYS A 3 -16.03 -8.79 -14.60
CA LYS A 3 -16.21 -8.18 -13.29
C LYS A 3 -14.99 -8.44 -12.43
N VAL A 4 -14.43 -7.38 -11.89
CA VAL A 4 -13.21 -7.40 -11.07
C VAL A 4 -13.55 -7.08 -9.63
N LEU A 5 -13.07 -7.90 -8.70
CA LEU A 5 -13.07 -7.61 -7.27
C LEU A 5 -11.66 -7.25 -6.84
N PHE A 6 -11.48 -6.07 -6.23
CA PHE A 6 -10.22 -5.65 -5.64
C PHE A 6 -10.33 -5.66 -4.11
N LEU A 7 -9.60 -6.57 -3.47
CA LEU A 7 -9.55 -6.71 -2.02
C LEU A 7 -8.32 -5.96 -1.48
N ASN A 8 -8.56 -4.75 -0.97
CA ASN A 8 -7.50 -3.92 -0.42
C ASN A 8 -7.14 -4.31 1.03
N ARG A 9 -6.06 -3.71 1.56
CA ARG A 9 -5.60 -3.96 2.93
C ARG A 9 -6.42 -3.22 4.01
N ALA A 10 -7.26 -2.25 3.63
CA ALA A 10 -8.03 -1.48 4.60
C ALA A 10 -9.00 -2.40 5.32
N THR A 11 -9.07 -2.26 6.62
CA THR A 11 -10.20 -2.71 7.41
C THR A 11 -11.21 -1.57 7.43
N ASP A 12 -12.49 -1.86 7.55
CA ASP A 12 -13.58 -0.84 7.57
C ASP A 12 -13.37 0.28 8.61
N ILE A 13 -12.45 0.09 9.57
CA ILE A 13 -12.18 1.01 10.68
C ILE A 13 -11.13 2.08 10.33
N SER A 14 -10.34 1.91 9.25
CA SER A 14 -9.27 2.87 8.92
C SER A 14 -9.54 3.63 7.62
N VAL A 15 -10.46 4.60 7.68
CA VAL A 15 -10.93 5.39 6.52
C VAL A 15 -9.87 6.36 5.96
N SER A 16 -8.81 6.67 6.71
CA SER A 16 -7.80 7.68 6.33
C SER A 16 -6.59 7.15 5.56
N THR A 17 -6.54 5.85 5.27
CA THR A 17 -5.38 5.26 4.60
C THR A 17 -5.38 5.50 3.10
N VAL A 18 -4.18 5.47 2.48
CA VAL A 18 -4.00 5.48 1.01
C VAL A 18 -4.87 4.41 0.35
N SER A 19 -4.92 3.20 0.92
CA SER A 19 -5.73 2.10 0.41
C SER A 19 -7.22 2.43 0.37
N ALA A 20 -7.76 3.05 1.42
CA ALA A 20 -9.16 3.44 1.48
C ALA A 20 -9.49 4.55 0.47
N PHE A 21 -8.59 5.53 0.33
CA PHE A 21 -8.72 6.59 -0.66
C PHE A 21 -8.73 6.02 -2.09
N PHE A 22 -7.79 5.16 -2.41
CA PHE A 22 -7.68 4.53 -3.72
C PHE A 22 -8.86 3.60 -4.02
N SER A 23 -9.39 2.90 -3.03
CA SER A 23 -10.59 2.08 -3.21
C SER A 23 -11.78 2.89 -3.71
N LYS A 24 -11.98 4.10 -3.18
CA LYS A 24 -13.05 4.98 -3.65
C LYS A 24 -12.88 5.37 -5.12
N LEU A 25 -11.64 5.61 -5.57
CA LEU A 25 -11.34 5.95 -6.95
C LEU A 25 -11.50 4.76 -7.90
N MET A 26 -11.15 3.55 -7.43
CA MET A 26 -11.22 2.31 -8.21
C MET A 26 -12.65 1.77 -8.34
N ASN A 27 -13.53 2.04 -7.37
CA ASN A 27 -14.89 1.48 -7.34
C ASN A 27 -15.78 2.11 -8.41
N LYS A 28 -15.51 1.79 -9.67
CA LYS A 28 -16.19 2.33 -10.87
C LYS A 28 -16.40 1.23 -11.91
N GLY A 29 -17.51 1.31 -12.62
CA GLY A 29 -17.82 0.43 -13.75
C GLY A 29 -17.87 -1.04 -13.33
N ASN A 30 -16.97 -1.85 -13.89
CA ASN A 30 -16.88 -3.29 -13.61
C ASN A 30 -15.96 -3.66 -12.44
N ILE A 31 -15.36 -2.67 -11.76
CA ILE A 31 -14.46 -2.89 -10.61
C ILE A 31 -15.21 -2.61 -9.32
N SER A 32 -15.28 -3.60 -8.45
CA SER A 32 -15.77 -3.48 -7.06
C SER A 32 -14.60 -3.55 -6.10
N THR A 33 -14.60 -2.72 -5.06
CA THR A 33 -13.55 -2.72 -4.05
C THR A 33 -14.12 -3.03 -2.68
N CYS A 34 -13.43 -3.88 -1.92
CA CYS A 34 -13.82 -4.27 -0.57
C CYS A 34 -12.59 -4.36 0.34
N ALA A 35 -12.81 -4.21 1.63
CA ALA A 35 -11.83 -4.59 2.64
C ALA A 35 -11.71 -6.11 2.72
N GLN A 36 -10.51 -6.61 2.99
CA GLN A 36 -10.27 -8.05 3.18
C GLN A 36 -11.04 -8.61 4.38
N TYR A 37 -11.13 -7.83 5.45
CA TYR A 37 -11.78 -8.21 6.72
C TYR A 37 -12.85 -7.20 7.10
N HIS A 38 -13.90 -7.70 7.73
CA HIS A 38 -14.92 -6.91 8.38
C HIS A 38 -14.94 -7.22 9.87
N PHE A 39 -14.75 -6.19 10.70
CA PHE A 39 -14.81 -6.31 12.16
C PHE A 39 -15.99 -5.49 12.68
N PRO A 40 -16.96 -6.10 13.39
CA PRO A 40 -18.10 -5.37 13.95
C PRO A 40 -17.68 -4.21 14.88
N ASN A 41 -16.54 -4.38 15.56
CA ASN A 41 -15.96 -3.36 16.44
C ASN A 41 -14.47 -3.64 16.72
N SER A 42 -13.83 -2.75 17.47
CA SER A 42 -12.41 -2.85 17.82
C SER A 42 -12.08 -4.07 18.70
N PHE A 43 -13.01 -4.58 19.48
CA PHE A 43 -12.83 -5.80 20.28
C PHE A 43 -12.61 -7.02 19.37
N HIS A 44 -13.43 -7.19 18.35
CA HIS A 44 -13.29 -8.28 17.38
C HIS A 44 -11.96 -8.20 16.64
N GLN A 45 -11.49 -6.99 16.33
CA GLN A 45 -10.17 -6.80 15.71
C GLN A 45 -9.02 -7.20 16.65
N LYS A 46 -9.11 -6.86 17.95
CA LYS A 46 -8.13 -7.28 18.95
C LYS A 46 -8.14 -8.81 19.11
N LEU A 47 -9.34 -9.40 19.22
CA LEU A 47 -9.52 -10.84 19.33
C LEU A 47 -8.91 -11.58 18.11
N TRP A 48 -9.17 -11.09 16.91
CA TRP A 48 -8.57 -11.64 15.68
C TRP A 48 -7.05 -11.63 15.74
N ARG A 49 -6.43 -10.54 16.22
CA ARG A 49 -4.97 -10.44 16.38
C ARG A 49 -4.44 -11.49 17.36
N ILE A 50 -5.08 -11.64 18.53
CA ILE A 50 -4.68 -12.60 19.55
C ILE A 50 -4.81 -14.03 19.03
N LEU A 51 -5.94 -14.37 18.43
CA LEU A 51 -6.19 -15.70 17.88
C LEU A 51 -5.25 -16.03 16.71
N GLY A 52 -4.85 -15.03 15.93
CA GLY A 52 -3.82 -15.18 14.89
C GLY A 52 -2.45 -15.60 15.43
N LEU A 53 -2.10 -15.17 16.65
CA LEU A 53 -0.83 -15.58 17.31
C LEU A 53 -0.81 -17.07 17.65
N VAL A 54 -1.97 -17.67 17.92
CA VAL A 54 -2.10 -19.11 18.21
C VAL A 54 -2.49 -19.92 16.96
N GLY A 55 -2.39 -19.32 15.77
CA GLY A 55 -2.60 -20.02 14.50
C GLY A 55 -4.06 -20.23 14.11
N TYR A 56 -5.01 -19.60 14.80
CA TYR A 56 -6.43 -19.70 14.46
C TYR A 56 -6.72 -19.00 13.13
N SER A 57 -7.50 -19.66 12.26
CA SER A 57 -7.90 -19.08 10.98
C SER A 57 -8.86 -17.91 11.17
N GLY A 58 -8.54 -16.76 10.55
CA GLY A 58 -9.35 -15.55 10.57
C GLY A 58 -10.62 -15.59 9.71
N ASN A 59 -11.06 -16.74 9.22
CA ASN A 59 -12.18 -16.90 8.27
C ASN A 59 -13.50 -16.30 8.78
N LEU A 60 -13.68 -16.24 10.11
CA LEU A 60 -14.87 -15.65 10.74
C LEU A 60 -15.04 -14.16 10.39
N TRP A 61 -13.92 -13.44 10.25
CA TRP A 61 -13.89 -12.00 9.97
C TRP A 61 -13.61 -11.65 8.52
N LEU A 62 -13.60 -12.61 7.61
CA LEU A 62 -13.54 -12.31 6.18
C LEU A 62 -14.74 -11.46 5.77
N GLY A 63 -14.50 -10.46 4.93
CA GLY A 63 -15.52 -9.52 4.49
C GLY A 63 -16.69 -10.17 3.74
N ASP A 64 -17.74 -9.40 3.52
CA ASP A 64 -18.97 -9.88 2.85
C ASP A 64 -18.77 -10.25 1.38
N TRP A 65 -17.62 -9.88 0.80
CA TRP A 65 -17.24 -10.27 -0.56
C TRP A 65 -17.29 -11.79 -0.79
N LYS A 66 -17.10 -12.59 0.25
CA LYS A 66 -17.19 -14.06 0.18
C LYS A 66 -18.55 -14.60 -0.27
N LYS A 67 -19.61 -13.82 -0.07
CA LYS A 67 -20.97 -14.22 -0.44
C LYS A 67 -21.22 -14.23 -1.95
N ASN A 68 -20.46 -13.41 -2.70
CA ASN A 68 -20.67 -13.17 -4.13
C ASN A 68 -19.44 -13.50 -4.99
N LEU A 69 -18.55 -14.39 -4.53
CA LEU A 69 -17.30 -14.71 -5.25
C LEU A 69 -17.51 -15.17 -6.68
N SER A 70 -18.56 -15.96 -6.92
CA SER A 70 -18.89 -16.50 -8.25
C SER A 70 -19.29 -15.42 -9.27
N SER A 71 -19.61 -14.21 -8.83
CA SER A 71 -19.97 -13.11 -9.74
C SER A 71 -18.77 -12.39 -10.36
N TYR A 72 -17.55 -12.69 -9.92
CA TYR A 72 -16.32 -12.03 -10.38
C TYR A 72 -15.48 -12.99 -11.21
N SER A 73 -15.03 -12.55 -12.39
CA SER A 73 -14.08 -13.30 -13.23
C SER A 73 -12.63 -13.11 -12.78
N ILE A 74 -12.31 -11.95 -12.18
CA ILE A 74 -10.96 -11.62 -11.70
C ILE A 74 -11.06 -11.12 -10.26
N ILE A 75 -10.24 -11.68 -9.38
CA ILE A 75 -10.11 -11.24 -7.99
C ILE A 75 -8.66 -10.85 -7.73
N ILE A 76 -8.42 -9.57 -7.41
CA ILE A 76 -7.10 -9.04 -7.06
C ILE A 76 -7.10 -8.83 -5.55
N VAL A 77 -6.13 -9.41 -4.86
CA VAL A 77 -5.98 -9.26 -3.42
C VAL A 77 -4.60 -8.71 -3.07
N CYS A 78 -4.55 -7.61 -2.32
CA CYS A 78 -3.30 -7.07 -1.81
C CYS A 78 -2.65 -8.05 -0.83
N ALA A 79 -1.41 -8.44 -1.09
CA ALA A 79 -0.65 -9.33 -0.24
C ALA A 79 -0.42 -8.71 1.16
N THR A 80 -0.61 -9.52 2.18
CA THR A 80 -0.33 -9.20 3.59
C THR A 80 0.44 -10.37 4.21
N LYS A 81 0.86 -10.25 5.47
CA LYS A 81 1.43 -11.40 6.21
C LYS A 81 0.38 -12.48 6.53
N ASN A 82 -0.91 -12.15 6.46
CA ASN A 82 -1.98 -13.08 6.75
C ASN A 82 -2.35 -13.90 5.51
N LYS A 83 -2.44 -15.22 5.70
CA LYS A 83 -2.74 -16.19 4.64
C LYS A 83 -4.23 -16.51 4.47
N ASP A 84 -5.09 -16.08 5.39
CA ASP A 84 -6.48 -16.55 5.45
C ASP A 84 -7.28 -16.16 4.20
N VAL A 85 -7.15 -14.92 3.75
CA VAL A 85 -7.87 -14.42 2.57
C VAL A 85 -7.48 -15.20 1.33
N ILE A 86 -6.17 -15.29 1.05
CA ILE A 86 -5.71 -15.98 -0.17
C ILE A 86 -6.01 -17.47 -0.11
N LYS A 87 -5.86 -18.11 1.06
CA LYS A 87 -6.22 -19.51 1.26
C LYS A 87 -7.71 -19.75 1.01
N TYR A 88 -8.58 -18.86 1.53
CA TYR A 88 -10.03 -18.95 1.30
C TYR A 88 -10.37 -18.80 -0.19
N LEU A 89 -9.79 -17.81 -0.86
CA LEU A 89 -10.03 -17.56 -2.29
C LEU A 89 -9.61 -18.74 -3.15
N CYS A 90 -8.40 -19.27 -2.96
CA CYS A 90 -7.89 -20.40 -3.75
C CYS A 90 -8.73 -21.68 -3.52
N LYS A 91 -9.18 -21.90 -2.27
CA LYS A 91 -10.06 -23.06 -1.95
C LYS A 91 -11.45 -22.96 -2.60
N ASN A 92 -11.98 -21.74 -2.78
CA ASN A 92 -13.32 -21.50 -3.31
C ASN A 92 -13.31 -20.96 -4.74
N LYS A 93 -12.19 -21.07 -5.44
CA LYS A 93 -12.01 -20.62 -6.82
C LYS A 93 -12.96 -21.34 -7.76
N GLN A 94 -13.63 -20.56 -8.62
CA GLN A 94 -14.50 -21.13 -9.65
C GLN A 94 -13.70 -21.45 -10.92
N PRO A 95 -14.15 -22.41 -11.76
CA PRO A 95 -13.56 -22.67 -13.07
C PRO A 95 -13.50 -21.37 -13.91
N GLY A 96 -12.35 -21.10 -14.52
CA GLY A 96 -12.11 -19.89 -15.33
C GLY A 96 -11.86 -18.60 -14.55
N GLN A 97 -12.03 -18.58 -13.22
CA GLN A 97 -11.75 -17.43 -12.39
C GLN A 97 -10.24 -17.23 -12.21
N ARG A 98 -9.78 -15.99 -12.31
CA ARG A 98 -8.39 -15.62 -12.01
C ARG A 98 -8.31 -15.04 -10.60
N ILE A 99 -7.35 -15.52 -9.80
CA ILE A 99 -7.02 -14.95 -8.50
C ILE A 99 -5.59 -14.42 -8.58
N ILE A 100 -5.42 -13.13 -8.35
CA ILE A 100 -4.16 -12.40 -8.42
C ILE A 100 -3.78 -11.97 -7.01
N LEU A 101 -2.67 -12.48 -6.47
CA LEU A 101 -2.06 -12.01 -5.24
C LEU A 101 -1.07 -10.90 -5.60
N TRP A 102 -1.43 -9.67 -5.27
CA TRP A 102 -0.69 -8.48 -5.61
C TRP A 102 0.21 -8.02 -4.46
N TYR A 103 1.51 -8.11 -4.65
CA TYR A 103 2.53 -7.65 -3.72
C TYR A 103 2.77 -6.16 -3.94
N TRP A 104 2.05 -5.32 -3.19
CA TRP A 104 2.21 -3.85 -3.19
C TRP A 104 3.24 -3.37 -2.15
N ASN A 105 3.94 -4.28 -1.54
CA ASN A 105 5.14 -4.07 -0.75
C ASN A 105 6.09 -5.20 -1.11
N PRO A 106 7.40 -5.03 -0.89
CA PRO A 106 8.36 -6.10 -1.11
C PRO A 106 7.92 -7.41 -0.45
N ALA A 107 8.25 -8.54 -1.05
CA ALA A 107 7.80 -9.87 -0.61
C ALA A 107 8.14 -10.15 0.85
N PHE A 108 9.30 -9.68 1.34
CA PHE A 108 9.71 -9.86 2.74
C PHE A 108 8.79 -9.16 3.76
N CYS A 109 7.97 -8.19 3.32
CA CYS A 109 6.96 -7.52 4.13
C CYS A 109 5.60 -8.23 4.14
N CYS A 110 5.41 -9.24 3.30
CA CYS A 110 4.15 -9.92 3.03
C CYS A 110 4.23 -11.41 3.37
N ILE A 111 3.22 -12.18 2.95
CA ILE A 111 3.29 -13.64 2.97
C ILE A 111 4.38 -14.10 2.01
N ASP A 112 5.17 -15.08 2.45
CA ASP A 112 6.21 -15.66 1.61
C ASP A 112 5.61 -16.25 0.33
N PRO A 113 6.07 -15.82 -0.87
CA PRO A 113 5.60 -16.35 -2.14
C PRO A 113 5.76 -17.86 -2.28
N GLU A 114 6.81 -18.44 -1.71
CA GLU A 114 7.07 -19.89 -1.75
C GLU A 114 5.95 -20.69 -1.07
N LEU A 115 5.30 -20.13 -0.05
CA LEU A 115 4.19 -20.80 0.62
C LEU A 115 2.92 -20.86 -0.24
N VAL A 116 2.73 -19.93 -1.17
CA VAL A 116 1.47 -19.75 -1.90
C VAL A 116 1.56 -20.08 -3.39
N LYS A 117 2.74 -20.27 -3.94
CA LYS A 117 2.97 -20.51 -5.38
C LYS A 117 2.16 -21.66 -5.97
N ASN A 118 1.84 -22.68 -5.16
CA ASN A 118 1.09 -23.86 -5.59
C ASN A 118 -0.40 -23.81 -5.22
N TRP A 119 -0.93 -22.66 -4.75
CA TRP A 119 -2.33 -22.58 -4.34
C TRP A 119 -3.29 -22.26 -5.49
N GLY A 120 -2.77 -22.10 -6.72
CA GLY A 120 -3.60 -21.84 -7.91
C GLY A 120 -3.97 -20.38 -8.11
N CYS A 121 -3.20 -19.46 -7.52
CA CYS A 121 -3.25 -18.02 -7.78
C CYS A 121 -2.04 -17.57 -8.59
N GLU A 122 -2.19 -16.42 -9.25
CA GLU A 122 -1.10 -15.72 -9.92
C GLU A 122 -0.41 -14.79 -8.92
N LEU A 123 0.92 -14.76 -8.91
CA LEU A 123 1.70 -13.86 -8.07
C LEU A 123 2.20 -12.71 -8.91
N TRP A 124 1.93 -11.48 -8.48
CA TRP A 124 2.32 -10.26 -9.16
C TRP A 124 3.02 -9.32 -8.19
N SER A 125 4.12 -8.69 -8.62
CA SER A 125 4.85 -7.71 -7.82
C SER A 125 5.19 -6.46 -8.63
N PHE A 126 5.41 -5.36 -7.89
CA PHE A 126 5.95 -4.11 -8.44
C PHE A 126 7.48 -4.05 -8.35
N ASP A 127 8.09 -5.01 -7.68
CA ASP A 127 9.53 -5.09 -7.44
C ASP A 127 10.14 -6.15 -8.39
N ALA A 128 11.04 -5.71 -9.27
CA ALA A 128 11.64 -6.59 -10.28
C ALA A 128 12.47 -7.70 -9.65
N ASN A 129 13.20 -7.40 -8.57
CA ASN A 129 14.01 -8.40 -7.87
C ASN A 129 13.14 -9.49 -7.24
N ASP A 130 11.98 -9.12 -6.68
CA ASP A 130 11.00 -10.11 -6.19
C ASP A 130 10.44 -10.96 -7.33
N CYS A 131 10.19 -10.35 -8.50
CA CYS A 131 9.70 -11.08 -9.68
C CYS A 131 10.70 -12.13 -10.16
N ASP A 132 11.96 -11.75 -10.28
CA ASP A 132 13.02 -12.65 -10.69
C ASP A 132 13.25 -13.77 -9.67
N LYS A 133 13.31 -13.42 -8.39
CA LYS A 133 13.57 -14.36 -7.30
C LYS A 133 12.48 -15.40 -7.13
N TYR A 134 11.21 -14.99 -7.26
CA TYR A 134 10.06 -15.85 -6.95
C TYR A 134 9.23 -16.23 -8.17
N ASN A 135 9.71 -15.93 -9.38
CA ASN A 135 9.00 -16.16 -10.65
C ASN A 135 7.58 -15.58 -10.63
N MET A 136 7.48 -14.28 -10.31
CA MET A 136 6.23 -13.55 -10.31
C MET A 136 6.07 -12.75 -11.61
N PHE A 137 4.84 -12.41 -11.94
CA PHE A 137 4.56 -11.43 -12.99
C PHE A 137 4.89 -10.03 -12.49
N TYR A 138 5.49 -9.22 -13.35
CA TYR A 138 5.81 -7.83 -13.06
C TYR A 138 4.68 -6.90 -13.46
N ASN A 139 4.36 -5.94 -12.61
CA ASN A 139 3.58 -4.76 -12.95
C ASN A 139 3.98 -3.60 -12.03
N THR A 140 4.12 -2.42 -12.57
CA THR A 140 4.48 -1.24 -11.77
C THR A 140 3.38 -0.82 -10.79
N THR A 141 3.72 0.01 -9.82
CA THR A 141 2.73 0.64 -8.93
C THR A 141 1.72 1.44 -9.75
N TYR A 142 0.43 1.19 -9.54
CA TYR A 142 -0.63 1.90 -10.24
C TYR A 142 -0.89 3.28 -9.65
N TYR A 143 -1.42 4.18 -10.48
CA TYR A 143 -1.86 5.50 -10.09
C TYR A 143 -3.09 5.96 -10.90
N PHE A 144 -3.69 7.09 -10.56
CA PHE A 144 -4.93 7.56 -11.17
C PHE A 144 -4.69 8.84 -11.95
N LYS A 145 -4.79 8.78 -13.28
CA LYS A 145 -4.57 9.93 -14.18
C LYS A 145 -5.54 11.10 -13.96
N ASP A 146 -6.75 10.79 -13.46
CA ASP A 146 -7.79 11.79 -13.24
C ASP A 146 -7.71 12.44 -11.86
N LEU A 147 -6.77 12.01 -11.01
CA LEU A 147 -6.57 12.59 -9.70
C LEU A 147 -5.88 13.94 -9.83
N GLN A 148 -6.51 14.98 -9.28
CA GLN A 148 -5.99 16.33 -9.31
C GLN A 148 -5.51 16.76 -7.92
N LEU A 149 -4.46 17.59 -7.90
CA LEU A 149 -3.99 18.18 -6.65
C LEU A 149 -5.02 19.19 -6.12
N PRO A 150 -5.32 19.15 -4.82
CA PRO A 150 -6.15 20.16 -4.19
C PRO A 150 -5.42 21.50 -4.17
N LYS A 151 -6.18 22.60 -4.08
CA LYS A 151 -5.58 23.91 -3.72
C LYS A 151 -5.02 23.80 -2.31
N SER A 152 -3.70 23.89 -2.19
CA SER A 152 -3.06 23.79 -0.89
C SER A 152 -3.23 25.06 -0.08
N LYS A 153 -3.52 24.88 1.22
CA LYS A 153 -3.43 25.93 2.25
C LYS A 153 -2.15 25.81 3.06
N LYS A 154 -1.31 24.83 2.75
CA LYS A 154 -0.03 24.61 3.42
C LYS A 154 1.00 25.64 2.96
N GLU A 155 1.95 25.93 3.83
CA GLU A 155 3.10 26.76 3.47
C GLU A 155 3.88 26.11 2.31
N LYS A 156 4.50 26.96 1.50
CA LYS A 156 5.33 26.49 0.39
C LYS A 156 6.58 25.82 0.94
N VAL A 157 6.89 24.64 0.41
CA VAL A 157 8.10 23.89 0.72
C VAL A 157 8.87 23.57 -0.57
N ASP A 158 10.19 23.46 -0.46
CA ASP A 158 11.02 23.12 -1.60
C ASP A 158 11.08 21.59 -1.77
N VAL A 159 11.31 20.86 -0.68
CA VAL A 159 11.43 19.40 -0.70
C VAL A 159 10.49 18.77 0.33
N PHE A 160 9.64 17.89 -0.14
CA PHE A 160 8.66 17.17 0.67
C PHE A 160 8.97 15.67 0.76
N PHE A 161 8.89 15.13 1.98
CA PHE A 161 8.90 13.69 2.25
C PHE A 161 7.77 13.33 3.21
N CYS A 162 7.06 12.25 2.92
CA CYS A 162 6.09 11.65 3.84
C CYS A 162 6.26 10.12 3.84
N GLY A 163 6.42 9.53 5.01
CA GLY A 163 6.51 8.08 5.13
C GLY A 163 6.94 7.58 6.49
N LEU A 164 6.99 6.25 6.60
CA LEU A 164 7.57 5.58 7.76
C LEU A 164 9.08 5.67 7.74
N SER A 165 9.70 5.68 8.91
CA SER A 165 11.17 5.72 9.05
C SER A 165 11.85 4.50 8.44
N LYS A 166 11.35 3.31 8.72
CA LYS A 166 11.87 2.03 8.20
C LYS A 166 13.40 1.93 8.34
N GLY A 167 13.94 2.39 9.45
CA GLY A 167 15.37 2.38 9.74
C GLY A 167 16.20 3.47 9.03
N ARG A 168 15.57 4.42 8.30
CA ARG A 168 16.27 5.45 7.50
C ARG A 168 16.37 6.81 8.19
N ASN A 169 16.02 6.92 9.47
CA ASN A 169 15.97 8.20 10.19
C ASN A 169 17.24 9.03 10.03
N SER A 170 18.41 8.45 10.32
CA SER A 170 19.69 9.16 10.23
C SER A 170 19.98 9.68 8.82
N PHE A 171 19.66 8.89 7.81
CA PHE A 171 19.84 9.28 6.43
C PHE A 171 18.86 10.39 6.01
N LEU A 172 17.59 10.28 6.38
CA LEU A 172 16.58 11.31 6.13
C LEU A 172 16.92 12.63 6.81
N PHE A 173 17.38 12.61 8.07
CA PHE A 173 17.85 13.81 8.76
C PHE A 173 19.10 14.41 8.11
N THR A 174 20.02 13.58 7.62
CA THR A 174 21.18 14.08 6.87
C THR A 174 20.76 14.83 5.61
N ILE A 175 19.78 14.30 4.87
CA ILE A 175 19.24 14.98 3.68
C ILE A 175 18.53 16.27 4.08
N GLN A 176 17.71 16.24 5.11
CA GLN A 176 16.99 17.43 5.61
C GLN A 176 17.97 18.55 5.93
N ASN A 177 19.02 18.26 6.70
CA ASN A 177 20.07 19.24 7.06
C ASN A 177 20.82 19.77 5.83
N ARG A 178 21.03 18.94 4.80
CA ARG A 178 21.66 19.41 3.55
C ARG A 178 20.76 20.37 2.79
N VAL A 179 19.47 20.08 2.71
CA VAL A 179 18.47 20.95 2.07
C VAL A 179 18.41 22.30 2.78
N GLU A 180 18.40 22.33 4.11
CA GLU A 180 18.41 23.55 4.92
C GLU A 180 19.69 24.38 4.71
N LYS A 181 20.86 23.73 4.66
CA LYS A 181 22.15 24.40 4.35
C LYS A 181 22.16 25.03 2.96
N MET A 182 21.37 24.55 2.03
CA MET A 182 21.16 25.14 0.70
C MET A 182 20.14 26.28 0.71
N GLN A 183 19.69 26.73 1.88
CA GLN A 183 18.65 27.74 2.07
C GLN A 183 17.31 27.37 1.41
N LEU A 184 17.04 26.07 1.28
CA LEU A 184 15.77 25.52 0.82
C LEU A 184 14.92 25.10 2.02
N VAL A 185 13.61 25.09 1.85
CA VAL A 185 12.64 24.73 2.89
C VAL A 185 12.23 23.27 2.77
N PRO A 186 12.75 22.36 3.62
CA PRO A 186 12.28 20.97 3.65
C PRO A 186 11.04 20.84 4.56
N TYR A 187 10.16 19.90 4.22
CA TYR A 187 9.16 19.39 5.15
C TYR A 187 9.16 17.85 5.09
N PHE A 188 9.72 17.23 6.13
CA PHE A 188 9.81 15.78 6.23
C PHE A 188 8.88 15.28 7.33
N HIS A 189 7.78 14.67 6.90
CA HIS A 189 6.82 14.02 7.80
C HIS A 189 7.21 12.54 7.96
N ILE A 190 8.10 12.30 8.91
CA ILE A 190 8.62 10.96 9.22
C ILE A 190 7.83 10.42 10.41
N VAL A 191 7.19 9.27 10.22
CA VAL A 191 6.58 8.50 11.31
C VAL A 191 7.56 7.40 11.70
N ASP A 192 8.09 7.49 12.92
CA ASP A 192 9.04 6.52 13.43
C ASP A 192 8.29 5.39 14.15
N GLU A 193 8.18 4.26 13.46
CA GLU A 193 7.50 3.08 13.99
C GLU A 193 8.26 2.33 15.09
N GLN A 194 9.50 2.75 15.38
CA GLN A 194 10.29 2.19 16.50
C GLN A 194 9.95 2.86 17.84
N LEU A 195 9.36 4.07 17.78
CA LEU A 195 8.91 4.77 18.98
C LEU A 195 7.60 4.17 19.53
N PRO A 196 7.32 4.33 20.83
CA PRO A 196 6.01 4.07 21.40
C PRO A 196 4.90 4.84 20.62
N ILE A 197 3.70 4.25 20.54
CA ILE A 197 2.61 4.81 19.73
C ILE A 197 2.26 6.25 20.12
N GLU A 198 2.33 6.55 21.41
CA GLU A 198 2.08 7.88 21.99
C GLU A 198 3.12 8.94 21.60
N GLU A 199 4.32 8.51 21.21
CA GLU A 199 5.42 9.39 20.77
C GLU A 199 5.51 9.50 19.24
N GLN A 200 4.79 8.65 18.52
CA GLN A 200 4.79 8.68 17.06
C GLN A 200 4.03 9.90 16.54
N LYS A 201 4.58 10.56 15.52
CA LYS A 201 3.80 11.52 14.75
C LYS A 201 2.56 10.85 14.16
N PRO A 202 1.37 11.49 14.20
CA PRO A 202 0.18 10.94 13.56
C PRO A 202 0.43 10.82 12.05
N ARG A 203 -0.08 9.74 11.46
CA ARG A 203 0.02 9.56 10.01
C ARG A 203 -0.82 10.59 9.29
N LEU A 204 -0.27 11.23 8.26
CA LEU A 204 -1.06 12.05 7.37
C LEU A 204 -2.13 11.20 6.65
N SER A 205 -3.31 11.74 6.51
CA SER A 205 -4.28 11.22 5.54
C SER A 205 -3.73 11.40 4.12
N TYR A 206 -4.24 10.64 3.16
CA TYR A 206 -3.78 10.81 1.78
C TYR A 206 -4.17 12.18 1.21
N GLN A 207 -5.29 12.74 1.66
CA GLN A 207 -5.70 14.09 1.29
C GLN A 207 -4.68 15.16 1.78
N GLU A 208 -4.22 15.06 3.02
CA GLU A 208 -3.17 15.95 3.55
C GLU A 208 -1.84 15.78 2.81
N ASN A 209 -1.48 14.53 2.46
CA ASN A 209 -0.31 14.25 1.63
C ASN A 209 -0.40 14.98 0.29
N LEU A 210 -1.56 14.93 -0.39
CA LEU A 210 -1.79 15.65 -1.65
C LEU A 210 -1.69 17.16 -1.50
N GLU A 211 -2.13 17.74 -0.37
CA GLU A 211 -1.98 19.17 -0.07
C GLU A 211 -0.50 19.57 0.02
N TYR A 212 0.34 18.76 0.69
CA TYR A 212 1.78 19.00 0.74
C TYR A 212 2.44 18.83 -0.62
N ILE A 213 2.06 17.82 -1.39
CA ILE A 213 2.52 17.66 -2.77
C ILE A 213 2.14 18.87 -3.62
N SER A 214 0.93 19.42 -3.43
CA SER A 214 0.50 20.63 -4.13
C SER A 214 1.42 21.83 -3.82
N SER A 215 1.86 21.98 -2.57
CA SER A 215 2.69 23.10 -2.12
C SER A 215 4.19 22.93 -2.36
N CYS A 216 4.67 21.71 -2.66
CA CYS A 216 6.11 21.45 -2.81
C CYS A 216 6.60 21.64 -4.25
N LYS A 217 7.93 21.85 -4.40
CA LYS A 217 8.62 21.86 -5.71
C LYS A 217 9.16 20.48 -6.08
N ALA A 218 9.62 19.72 -5.08
CA ALA A 218 10.19 18.40 -5.26
C ALA A 218 9.65 17.41 -4.22
N VAL A 219 9.47 16.17 -4.65
CA VAL A 219 9.15 15.02 -3.79
C VAL A 219 10.42 14.21 -3.58
N LEU A 220 10.73 13.87 -2.34
CA LEU A 220 11.84 13.00 -1.98
C LEU A 220 11.35 11.56 -1.87
N ASP A 221 11.99 10.67 -2.61
CA ASP A 221 11.78 9.22 -2.53
C ASP A 221 13.08 8.52 -2.15
N ILE A 222 13.12 8.00 -0.94
CA ILE A 222 14.21 7.16 -0.45
C ILE A 222 13.67 5.76 -0.26
N LEU A 223 14.23 4.80 -0.96
CA LEU A 223 13.86 3.40 -0.83
C LEU A 223 14.34 2.83 0.51
N GLN A 224 13.60 1.89 1.05
CA GLN A 224 14.06 1.07 2.17
C GLN A 224 15.05 0.02 1.66
N GLU A 225 15.89 -0.47 2.54
CA GLU A 225 16.81 -1.57 2.22
C GLU A 225 16.04 -2.79 1.70
N GLY A 226 16.55 -3.41 0.64
CA GLY A 226 15.95 -4.59 0.01
C GLY A 226 14.73 -4.32 -0.86
N GLN A 227 14.40 -3.05 -1.16
CA GLN A 227 13.36 -2.68 -2.11
C GLN A 227 13.99 -2.07 -3.37
N ASP A 228 13.57 -2.55 -4.54
CA ASP A 228 13.95 -2.00 -5.85
C ASP A 228 12.77 -1.38 -6.59
N GLY A 229 11.55 -1.81 -6.29
CA GLY A 229 10.33 -1.35 -6.95
C GLY A 229 9.97 0.11 -6.66
N MET A 230 9.39 0.77 -7.66
CA MET A 230 8.94 2.18 -7.57
C MET A 230 7.90 2.38 -6.47
N THR A 231 8.15 3.37 -5.62
CA THR A 231 7.17 3.74 -4.58
C THR A 231 6.03 4.59 -5.14
N LEU A 232 5.01 4.79 -4.31
CA LEU A 232 3.91 5.70 -4.65
C LEU A 232 4.39 7.14 -4.87
N ARG A 233 5.45 7.59 -4.18
CA ARG A 233 6.03 8.94 -4.33
C ARG A 233 6.58 9.21 -5.73
N VAL A 234 7.14 8.19 -6.37
CA VAL A 234 7.58 8.29 -7.78
C VAL A 234 6.38 8.56 -8.68
N MET A 235 5.26 7.83 -8.47
CA MET A 235 4.03 8.04 -9.23
C MET A 235 3.43 9.42 -8.95
N GLU A 236 3.42 9.88 -7.70
CA GLU A 236 2.98 11.22 -7.33
C GLU A 236 3.82 12.30 -8.00
N ALA A 237 5.15 12.16 -7.99
CA ALA A 237 6.03 13.13 -8.67
C ALA A 237 5.75 13.17 -10.18
N LEU A 238 5.61 12.00 -10.82
CA LEU A 238 5.37 11.88 -12.25
C LEU A 238 4.02 12.49 -12.65
N PHE A 239 2.92 12.04 -12.02
CA PHE A 239 1.57 12.46 -12.38
C PHE A 239 1.28 13.92 -12.07
N PHE A 240 1.91 14.47 -11.03
CA PHE A 240 1.74 15.88 -10.63
C PHE A 240 2.86 16.81 -11.13
N GLN A 241 3.72 16.31 -12.01
CA GLN A 241 4.82 17.08 -12.63
C GLN A 241 5.72 17.76 -11.60
N LYS A 242 6.01 17.05 -10.50
CA LYS A 242 6.96 17.50 -9.47
C LYS A 242 8.35 16.98 -9.76
N LYS A 243 9.38 17.71 -9.34
CA LYS A 243 10.74 17.18 -9.35
C LYS A 243 10.82 15.97 -8.43
N LEU A 244 11.54 14.94 -8.83
CA LEU A 244 11.82 13.76 -8.02
C LEU A 244 13.28 13.78 -7.59
N ILE A 245 13.50 13.57 -6.29
CA ILE A 245 14.81 13.31 -5.71
C ILE A 245 14.76 11.88 -5.18
N THR A 246 15.60 11.00 -5.68
CA THR A 246 15.59 9.59 -5.31
C THR A 246 17.00 9.03 -5.15
N ASN A 247 17.12 7.97 -4.34
CA ASN A 247 18.34 7.16 -4.24
C ASN A 247 18.30 5.90 -5.13
N GLN A 248 17.23 5.72 -5.91
CA GLN A 248 17.16 4.64 -6.88
C GLN A 248 18.06 4.97 -8.07
N LEU A 249 19.05 4.13 -8.32
CA LEU A 249 19.86 4.17 -9.52
C LEU A 249 19.09 3.41 -10.61
N SER A 250 18.87 4.07 -11.75
CA SER A 250 18.22 3.48 -12.93
C SER A 250 19.11 2.44 -13.59
#